data_6fefa2091edf38d78c94862bbe2e95d8
#
_entry.id   6fefa2091edf38d78c94862bbe2e95d8
#
_cell.length_a   1.000
_cell.length_b   1.000
_cell.length_c   1.000
_cell.angle_alpha   90.00
_cell.angle_beta   90.00
_cell.angle_gamma   90.00
#
_symmetry.space_group_name_H-M   'P 1'
#
loop_
_entity.id
_entity.type
_entity.pdbx_description
1 polymer ?
#
loop_
_entity_poly.entity_id
_entity_poly.type
_entity_poly.pdbx_seq_one_letter_code
_entity_poly.pdbx_strand_id
1 'polypeptide(L)'
;MKKSSPLTTLAIAAISALFLTGCGAGFNASTRNIKQVTDGVEADLGSVKVRNLLIVAQPDGSGVLVGTLVNNSEEAEIVRSISINGNMATISGSNVVSKNNPVIFAGDSSNASAGVTLLNSTIGNRVPVSITFSSVGTVNFTALVREKTGEFKDVVLKTPVLCQDPKAPTCTPAP
;
A
#
# COMPACT_ATOMS: atom_id res chain seq x y z
N MET A 1 -45.30 -15.89 -46.82
CA MET A 1 -44.44 -15.17 -45.85
C MET A 1 -45.33 -14.20 -45.07
N LYS A 2 -45.51 -14.49 -43.77
CA LYS A 2 -46.36 -13.68 -42.90
C LYS A 2 -45.56 -12.38 -42.52
N LYS A 3 -46.00 -11.21 -43.02
CA LYS A 3 -45.42 -9.92 -42.63
C LYS A 3 -45.66 -9.72 -41.13
N SER A 4 -44.60 -9.70 -40.36
CA SER A 4 -44.65 -9.32 -38.95
C SER A 4 -45.15 -7.90 -38.84
N SER A 5 -46.14 -7.61 -37.98
CA SER A 5 -46.65 -6.28 -37.79
C SER A 5 -45.56 -5.40 -37.15
N PRO A 6 -45.47 -4.10 -37.48
CA PRO A 6 -44.49 -3.20 -36.93
C PRO A 6 -44.54 -3.14 -35.39
N LEU A 7 -45.73 -3.40 -34.84
CA LEU A 7 -45.95 -3.43 -33.37
C LEU A 7 -45.21 -4.60 -32.69
N THR A 8 -45.17 -5.79 -33.37
CA THR A 8 -44.49 -6.94 -32.84
C THR A 8 -42.96 -6.77 -32.87
N THR A 9 -42.45 -6.11 -33.90
CA THR A 9 -41.00 -5.82 -34.00
C THR A 9 -40.56 -4.82 -32.92
N LEU A 10 -41.40 -3.79 -32.67
CA LEU A 10 -41.16 -2.78 -31.63
C LEU A 10 -41.17 -3.38 -30.22
N ALA A 11 -42.11 -4.32 -29.97
CA ALA A 11 -42.19 -5.02 -28.66
C ALA A 11 -40.98 -5.91 -28.41
N ILE A 12 -40.48 -6.63 -29.42
CA ILE A 12 -39.28 -7.48 -29.30
C ILE A 12 -38.04 -6.62 -29.04
N ALA A 13 -37.90 -5.47 -29.73
CA ALA A 13 -36.78 -4.55 -29.52
C ALA A 13 -36.77 -3.95 -28.10
N ALA A 14 -37.95 -3.57 -27.57
CA ALA A 14 -38.09 -3.05 -26.21
C ALA A 14 -37.73 -4.09 -25.14
N ILE A 15 -38.15 -5.34 -25.33
CA ILE A 15 -37.82 -6.46 -24.42
C ILE A 15 -36.32 -6.75 -24.46
N SER A 16 -35.70 -6.77 -25.65
CA SER A 16 -34.26 -6.97 -25.80
C SER A 16 -33.43 -5.87 -25.11
N ALA A 17 -33.86 -4.61 -25.15
CA ALA A 17 -33.20 -3.50 -24.48
C ALA A 17 -33.20 -3.65 -22.94
N LEU A 18 -34.24 -4.23 -22.36
CA LEU A 18 -34.33 -4.49 -20.92
C LEU A 18 -33.33 -5.57 -20.45
N PHE A 19 -32.99 -6.54 -21.29
CA PHE A 19 -31.98 -7.55 -20.96
C PHE A 19 -30.53 -7.06 -21.11
N LEU A 20 -30.28 -5.98 -21.86
CA LEU A 20 -28.94 -5.41 -22.03
C LEU A 20 -28.54 -4.45 -20.89
N THR A 21 -29.46 -4.05 -20.02
CA THR A 21 -29.14 -3.16 -18.87
C THR A 21 -28.56 -3.92 -17.68
N GLY A 22 -28.26 -5.22 -17.85
CA GLY A 22 -27.80 -6.09 -16.78
C GLY A 22 -26.38 -5.82 -16.31
N CYS A 23 -26.17 -6.07 -15.04
CA CYS A 23 -24.92 -6.42 -14.32
C CYS A 23 -23.78 -5.41 -14.23
N GLY A 24 -23.70 -4.35 -15.02
CA GLY A 24 -22.57 -3.42 -15.01
C GLY A 24 -22.86 -2.04 -14.42
N ALA A 25 -24.12 -1.71 -14.14
CA ALA A 25 -24.51 -0.39 -13.68
C ALA A 25 -25.30 -0.45 -12.36
N GLY A 26 -25.00 0.48 -11.46
CA GLY A 26 -25.72 0.62 -10.20
C GLY A 26 -24.92 0.29 -8.95
N PHE A 27 -25.60 0.28 -7.81
CA PHE A 27 -25.01 0.12 -6.48
C PHE A 27 -24.27 -1.24 -6.30
N ASN A 28 -24.69 -2.28 -7.01
CA ASN A 28 -24.16 -3.64 -6.96
C ASN A 28 -23.22 -3.98 -8.13
N ALA A 29 -22.72 -2.98 -8.87
CA ALA A 29 -21.73 -3.22 -9.91
C ALA A 29 -20.50 -3.92 -9.33
N SER A 30 -20.06 -5.01 -9.96
CA SER A 30 -18.90 -5.79 -9.50
C SER A 30 -17.63 -4.93 -9.36
N THR A 31 -17.50 -3.89 -10.20
CA THR A 31 -16.40 -2.92 -10.13
C THR A 31 -16.38 -2.09 -8.85
N ARG A 32 -17.51 -1.92 -8.17
CA ARG A 32 -17.59 -1.21 -6.87
C ARG A 32 -17.18 -2.08 -5.70
N ASN A 33 -17.20 -3.39 -5.87
CA ASN A 33 -16.83 -4.37 -4.85
C ASN A 33 -15.35 -4.77 -4.90
N ILE A 34 -14.62 -4.27 -5.89
CA ILE A 34 -13.16 -4.46 -5.96
C ILE A 34 -12.53 -3.55 -4.91
N LYS A 35 -12.11 -4.15 -3.80
CA LYS A 35 -11.47 -3.42 -2.68
C LYS A 35 -9.98 -3.20 -2.90
N GLN A 36 -9.34 -3.95 -3.78
CA GLN A 36 -7.90 -3.91 -3.97
C GLN A 36 -7.57 -4.12 -5.45
N VAL A 37 -6.89 -3.16 -6.05
CA VAL A 37 -6.47 -3.16 -7.46
C VAL A 37 -4.95 -3.23 -7.63
N THR A 38 -4.21 -3.37 -6.52
CA THR A 38 -2.75 -3.41 -6.47
C THR A 38 -2.26 -4.69 -5.82
N ASP A 39 -0.99 -5.03 -6.03
CA ASP A 39 -0.34 -6.18 -5.38
C ASP A 39 -0.10 -5.97 -3.88
N GLY A 40 -0.09 -4.71 -3.45
CA GLY A 40 0.11 -4.33 -2.06
C GLY A 40 -1.14 -4.50 -1.21
N VAL A 41 -0.96 -4.73 0.07
CA VAL A 41 -2.04 -4.88 1.05
C VAL A 41 -2.62 -3.52 1.42
N GLU A 42 -3.93 -3.49 1.64
CA GLU A 42 -4.64 -2.36 2.23
C GLU A 42 -5.22 -2.76 3.58
N ALA A 43 -5.15 -1.85 4.54
CA ALA A 43 -5.76 -2.01 5.85
C ALA A 43 -6.20 -0.66 6.40
N ASP A 44 -7.25 -0.67 7.19
CA ASP A 44 -7.76 0.50 7.89
C ASP A 44 -7.70 0.24 9.40
N LEU A 45 -7.11 1.17 10.16
CA LEU A 45 -7.03 1.13 11.61
C LEU A 45 -7.47 2.50 12.17
N GLY A 46 -8.73 2.61 12.54
CA GLY A 46 -9.30 3.88 12.96
C GLY A 46 -9.18 4.94 11.88
N SER A 47 -8.50 6.04 12.21
CA SER A 47 -8.24 7.14 11.28
C SER A 47 -7.08 6.86 10.31
N VAL A 48 -6.21 5.90 10.64
CA VAL A 48 -5.04 5.57 9.82
C VAL A 48 -5.41 4.56 8.74
N LYS A 49 -4.99 4.85 7.54
CA LYS A 49 -5.17 4.00 6.36
C LYS A 49 -3.81 3.58 5.81
N VAL A 50 -3.63 2.28 5.70
CA VAL A 50 -2.47 1.66 5.06
C VAL A 50 -2.85 1.37 3.61
N ARG A 51 -2.03 1.79 2.67
CA ARG A 51 -2.31 1.66 1.23
C ARG A 51 -1.13 1.10 0.48
N ASN A 52 -1.42 0.14 -0.39
CA ASN A 52 -0.49 -0.51 -1.32
C ASN A 52 0.82 -0.97 -0.65
N LEU A 53 0.72 -1.65 0.48
CA LEU A 53 1.88 -2.02 1.27
C LEU A 53 2.40 -3.39 0.86
N LEU A 54 3.66 -3.45 0.45
CA LEU A 54 4.37 -4.64 0.03
C LEU A 54 5.86 -4.58 0.44
N ILE A 55 6.58 -5.65 0.24
CA ILE A 55 8.00 -5.74 0.54
C ILE A 55 8.76 -5.95 -0.78
N VAL A 56 9.83 -5.19 -0.98
CA VAL A 56 10.76 -5.40 -2.11
C VAL A 56 12.01 -6.08 -1.57
N ALA A 57 12.24 -7.31 -2.03
CA ALA A 57 13.45 -8.06 -1.71
C ALA A 57 14.65 -7.46 -2.45
N GLN A 58 15.74 -7.25 -1.74
CA GLN A 58 16.99 -6.76 -2.30
C GLN A 58 17.94 -7.93 -2.60
N PRO A 59 18.88 -7.77 -3.54
CA PRO A 59 19.87 -8.80 -3.88
C PRO A 59 20.79 -9.21 -2.70
N ASP A 60 20.95 -8.32 -1.72
CA ASP A 60 21.75 -8.57 -0.51
C ASP A 60 20.99 -9.32 0.61
N GLY A 61 19.74 -9.75 0.33
CA GLY A 61 18.88 -10.42 1.29
C GLY A 61 18.11 -9.50 2.21
N SER A 62 18.27 -8.20 2.10
CA SER A 62 17.45 -7.22 2.83
C SER A 62 16.06 -7.09 2.23
N GLY A 63 15.12 -6.49 2.99
CA GLY A 63 13.76 -6.23 2.54
C GLY A 63 13.37 -4.79 2.83
N VAL A 64 12.80 -4.10 1.84
CA VAL A 64 12.35 -2.72 1.95
C VAL A 64 10.85 -2.64 1.85
N LEU A 65 10.23 -1.93 2.80
CA LEU A 65 8.80 -1.64 2.81
C LEU A 65 8.48 -0.58 1.76
N VAL A 66 7.45 -0.84 0.98
CA VAL A 66 6.88 0.10 0.00
C VAL A 66 5.40 0.29 0.33
N GLY A 67 4.91 1.51 0.23
CA GLY A 67 3.50 1.82 0.48
C GLY A 67 3.32 3.17 1.14
N THR A 68 2.08 3.46 1.53
CA THR A 68 1.69 4.77 2.06
C THR A 68 0.82 4.62 3.30
N LEU A 69 1.10 5.44 4.31
CA LEU A 69 0.26 5.63 5.49
C LEU A 69 -0.41 7.00 5.40
N VAL A 70 -1.73 7.01 5.53
CA VAL A 70 -2.54 8.24 5.49
C VAL A 70 -3.33 8.35 6.79
N ASN A 71 -3.39 9.52 7.37
CA ASN A 71 -4.22 9.81 8.53
C ASN A 71 -5.36 10.77 8.16
N ASN A 72 -6.58 10.40 8.49
CA ASN A 72 -7.78 11.21 8.25
C ASN A 72 -8.21 12.03 9.49
N SER A 73 -7.53 11.86 10.64
CA SER A 73 -7.77 12.64 11.86
C SER A 73 -7.00 13.97 11.85
N GLU A 74 -7.48 14.92 12.60
CA GLU A 74 -6.73 16.17 12.91
C GLU A 74 -5.53 15.88 13.82
N GLU A 75 -5.60 14.85 14.66
CA GLU A 75 -4.52 14.42 15.53
C GLU A 75 -3.52 13.57 14.77
N ALA A 76 -2.23 13.93 14.89
CA ALA A 76 -1.15 13.18 14.24
C ALA A 76 -0.90 11.85 14.93
N GLU A 77 -0.60 10.83 14.14
CA GLU A 77 -0.16 9.51 14.62
C GLU A 77 1.34 9.33 14.38
N ILE A 78 2.02 8.68 15.31
CA ILE A 78 3.44 8.39 15.20
C ILE A 78 3.61 6.88 14.95
N VAL A 79 4.36 6.52 13.91
CA VAL A 79 4.81 5.15 13.71
C VAL A 79 5.91 4.86 14.72
N ARG A 80 5.62 4.01 15.72
CA ARG A 80 6.57 3.65 16.79
C ARG A 80 7.50 2.54 16.36
N SER A 81 6.96 1.54 15.67
CA SER A 81 7.75 0.40 15.21
C SER A 81 7.09 -0.29 14.02
N ILE A 82 7.93 -0.92 13.22
CA ILE A 82 7.53 -1.78 12.12
C ILE A 82 8.29 -3.11 12.28
N SER A 83 7.59 -4.23 12.15
CA SER A 83 8.20 -5.56 12.11
C SER A 83 7.87 -6.21 10.78
N ILE A 84 8.86 -6.81 10.13
CA ILE A 84 8.74 -7.50 8.85
C ILE A 84 9.28 -8.91 9.02
N ASN A 85 8.46 -9.92 8.82
CA ASN A 85 8.81 -11.34 8.98
C ASN A 85 9.49 -11.65 10.33
N GLY A 86 8.98 -11.03 11.42
CA GLY A 86 9.52 -11.19 12.77
C GLY A 86 10.75 -10.34 13.10
N ASN A 87 11.34 -9.66 12.13
CA ASN A 87 12.49 -8.77 12.33
C ASN A 87 12.04 -7.31 12.48
N MET A 88 12.65 -6.61 13.44
CA MET A 88 12.38 -5.16 13.60
C MET A 88 12.98 -4.39 12.43
N ALA A 89 12.16 -3.57 11.79
CA ALA A 89 12.60 -2.72 10.70
C ALA A 89 13.31 -1.46 11.23
N THR A 90 14.36 -1.06 10.55
CA THR A 90 14.95 0.25 10.70
C THR A 90 14.09 1.27 9.97
N ILE A 91 13.66 2.31 10.65
CA ILE A 91 12.87 3.41 10.10
C ILE A 91 13.76 4.65 9.98
N SER A 92 13.74 5.32 8.84
CA SER A 92 14.41 6.59 8.61
C SER A 92 13.50 7.58 7.90
N GLY A 93 13.72 8.86 8.10
CA GLY A 93 12.85 9.92 7.57
C GLY A 93 11.62 10.15 8.44
N SER A 94 10.49 10.53 7.82
CA SER A 94 9.27 10.87 8.54
C SER A 94 8.61 9.64 9.14
N ASN A 95 8.31 9.69 10.43
CA ASN A 95 7.50 8.69 11.13
C ASN A 95 6.18 9.29 11.68
N VAL A 96 5.90 10.55 11.38
CA VAL A 96 4.69 11.26 11.82
C VAL A 96 3.69 11.28 10.67
N VAL A 97 2.52 10.68 10.87
CA VAL A 97 1.42 10.62 9.91
C VAL A 97 0.38 11.66 10.32
N SER A 98 0.44 12.83 9.73
CA SER A 98 -0.51 13.92 9.97
C SER A 98 -1.59 13.95 8.89
N LYS A 99 -2.69 14.64 9.17
CA LYS A 99 -3.71 14.93 8.16
C LYS A 99 -3.09 15.67 6.98
N ASN A 100 -3.38 15.22 5.76
CA ASN A 100 -2.85 15.77 4.50
C ASN A 100 -1.31 15.70 4.34
N ASN A 101 -0.61 15.01 5.24
CA ASN A 101 0.82 14.76 5.14
C ASN A 101 1.11 13.27 5.34
N PRO A 102 0.97 12.45 4.29
CA PRO A 102 1.16 11.01 4.38
C PRO A 102 2.64 10.65 4.60
N VAL A 103 2.87 9.50 5.21
CA VAL A 103 4.19 8.85 5.22
C VAL A 103 4.26 7.91 4.03
N ILE A 104 5.22 8.15 3.14
CA ILE A 104 5.40 7.40 1.90
C ILE A 104 6.74 6.68 1.94
N PHE A 105 6.67 5.35 1.95
CA PHE A 105 7.83 4.47 1.92
C PHE A 105 8.17 4.13 0.47
N ALA A 106 9.33 4.53 0.02
CA ALA A 106 9.86 4.32 -1.32
C ALA A 106 9.10 5.06 -2.46
N GLY A 107 9.77 5.21 -3.60
CA GLY A 107 9.30 5.99 -4.75
C GLY A 107 9.80 7.43 -4.74
N ASP A 108 9.50 8.18 -5.82
CA ASP A 108 10.03 9.53 -6.05
C ASP A 108 9.56 10.54 -4.98
N SER A 109 8.35 10.36 -4.47
CA SER A 109 7.77 11.21 -3.42
C SER A 109 8.03 10.68 -2.00
N SER A 110 8.92 9.71 -1.84
CA SER A 110 9.18 9.11 -0.52
C SER A 110 9.76 10.11 0.47
N ASN A 111 9.14 10.19 1.65
CA ASN A 111 9.61 10.98 2.78
C ASN A 111 10.06 10.10 3.95
N ALA A 112 9.93 8.79 3.81
CA ALA A 112 10.34 7.78 4.77
C ALA A 112 10.98 6.58 4.08
N SER A 113 11.71 5.78 4.85
CA SER A 113 12.17 4.46 4.46
C SER A 113 12.05 3.53 5.66
N ALA A 114 11.63 2.30 5.41
CA ALA A 114 11.61 1.25 6.42
C ALA A 114 12.04 -0.08 5.80
N GLY A 115 12.81 -0.86 6.52
CA GLY A 115 13.22 -2.16 6.01
C GLY A 115 14.05 -2.95 7.01
N VAL A 116 14.32 -4.19 6.66
CA VAL A 116 15.09 -5.13 7.46
C VAL A 116 16.33 -5.56 6.70
N THR A 117 17.43 -5.77 7.41
CA THR A 117 18.70 -6.25 6.82
C THR A 117 18.64 -7.72 6.44
N LEU A 118 17.70 -8.47 7.01
CA LEU A 118 17.51 -9.89 6.74
C LEU A 118 16.01 -10.17 6.59
N LEU A 119 15.57 -10.40 5.36
CA LEU A 119 14.15 -10.65 5.08
C LEU A 119 13.72 -12.09 5.38
N ASN A 120 14.62 -13.07 5.19
CA ASN A 120 14.35 -14.51 5.34
C ASN A 120 13.10 -14.98 4.56
N SER A 121 12.93 -14.49 3.34
CA SER A 121 11.82 -14.90 2.49
C SER A 121 12.21 -14.79 1.02
N THR A 122 11.48 -15.51 0.17
CA THR A 122 11.68 -15.51 -1.28
C THR A 122 10.62 -14.67 -1.99
N ILE A 123 10.96 -14.21 -3.19
CA ILE A 123 10.06 -13.48 -4.09
C ILE A 123 8.80 -14.32 -4.35
N GLY A 124 7.64 -13.66 -4.37
CA GLY A 124 6.33 -14.29 -4.55
C GLY A 124 5.68 -14.78 -3.25
N ASN A 125 6.45 -14.95 -2.17
CA ASN A 125 5.90 -15.29 -0.87
C ASN A 125 5.19 -14.10 -0.20
N ARG A 126 4.39 -14.43 0.80
CA ARG A 126 3.77 -13.44 1.69
C ARG A 126 4.38 -13.55 3.08
N VAL A 127 4.72 -12.41 3.66
CA VAL A 127 5.35 -12.33 4.99
C VAL A 127 4.47 -11.52 5.95
N PRO A 128 4.44 -11.87 7.25
CA PRO A 128 3.74 -11.08 8.24
C PRO A 128 4.44 -9.74 8.43
N VAL A 129 3.64 -8.68 8.50
CA VAL A 129 4.07 -7.31 8.79
C VAL A 129 3.19 -6.75 9.88
N SER A 130 3.80 -6.11 10.88
CA SER A 130 3.13 -5.40 11.96
C SER A 130 3.59 -3.95 11.98
N ILE A 131 2.66 -3.02 12.06
CA ILE A 131 2.95 -1.59 12.25
C ILE A 131 2.26 -1.14 13.53
N THR A 132 3.03 -0.61 14.48
CA THR A 132 2.53 -0.07 15.74
C THR A 132 2.54 1.45 15.71
N PHE A 133 1.39 2.03 16.02
CA PHE A 133 1.17 3.46 16.11
C PHE A 133 1.10 3.94 17.56
N SER A 134 1.14 5.28 17.74
CA SER A 134 1.12 5.89 19.07
C SER A 134 -0.20 5.73 19.81
N SER A 135 -1.34 5.86 19.11
CA SER A 135 -2.65 5.93 19.73
C SER A 135 -3.61 4.87 19.20
N VAL A 136 -3.63 4.63 17.89
CA VAL A 136 -4.58 3.70 17.26
C VAL A 136 -4.20 2.23 17.43
N GLY A 137 -3.01 1.92 17.98
CA GLY A 137 -2.58 0.56 18.26
C GLY A 137 -1.77 -0.08 17.13
N THR A 138 -1.87 -1.41 16.98
CA THR A 138 -1.08 -2.18 16.02
C THR A 138 -1.97 -2.78 14.94
N VAL A 139 -1.58 -2.62 13.68
CA VAL A 139 -2.16 -3.32 12.54
C VAL A 139 -1.24 -4.47 12.12
N ASN A 140 -1.84 -5.63 11.88
CA ASN A 140 -1.14 -6.82 11.39
C ASN A 140 -1.73 -7.22 10.04
N PHE A 141 -0.88 -7.53 9.10
CA PHE A 141 -1.27 -7.99 7.77
C PHE A 141 -0.18 -8.87 7.16
N THR A 142 -0.45 -9.41 5.99
CA THR A 142 0.49 -10.27 5.27
C THR A 142 0.84 -9.62 3.94
N ALA A 143 2.06 -9.14 3.78
CA ALA A 143 2.54 -8.41 2.61
C ALA A 143 3.19 -9.35 1.59
N LEU A 144 2.97 -9.08 0.31
CA LEU A 144 3.64 -9.78 -0.78
C LEU A 144 5.09 -9.33 -0.90
N VAL A 145 6.00 -10.28 -1.15
CA VAL A 145 7.40 -10.01 -1.46
C VAL A 145 7.57 -9.93 -2.97
N ARG A 146 7.97 -8.76 -3.46
CA ARG A 146 8.23 -8.47 -4.87
C ARG A 146 9.73 -8.42 -5.15
N GLU A 147 10.08 -8.66 -6.40
CA GLU A 147 11.42 -8.51 -6.90
C GLU A 147 11.76 -7.02 -7.13
N LYS A 148 13.03 -6.68 -6.98
CA LYS A 148 13.57 -5.35 -7.30
C LYS A 148 13.75 -5.15 -8.81
N THR A 149 12.64 -5.16 -9.55
CA THR A 149 12.60 -4.99 -11.01
C THR A 149 11.48 -4.02 -11.41
N GLY A 150 11.50 -3.59 -12.66
CA GLY A 150 10.46 -2.70 -13.19
C GLY A 150 10.32 -1.41 -12.39
N GLU A 151 9.14 -1.17 -11.84
CA GLU A 151 8.80 -0.01 -11.01
C GLU A 151 9.57 0.03 -9.67
N PHE A 152 10.06 -1.12 -9.19
CA PHE A 152 10.79 -1.22 -7.93
C PHE A 152 12.31 -1.20 -8.07
N LYS A 153 12.86 -1.01 -9.28
CA LYS A 153 14.30 -1.06 -9.57
C LYS A 153 15.14 -0.08 -8.72
N ASP A 154 14.57 1.07 -8.40
CA ASP A 154 15.23 2.16 -7.66
C ASP A 154 14.95 2.12 -6.15
N VAL A 155 14.16 1.14 -5.68
CA VAL A 155 13.90 0.94 -4.27
C VAL A 155 15.16 0.45 -3.57
N VAL A 156 15.61 1.19 -2.55
CA VAL A 156 16.78 0.85 -1.73
C VAL A 156 16.47 1.04 -0.25
N LEU A 157 17.10 0.23 0.61
CA LEU A 157 17.06 0.45 2.04
C LEU A 157 17.91 1.67 2.39
N LYS A 158 17.26 2.76 2.81
CA LYS A 158 17.96 3.92 3.34
C LYS A 158 18.25 3.66 4.81
N THR A 159 19.47 3.26 5.12
CA THR A 159 19.92 3.18 6.52
C THR A 159 20.11 4.59 7.09
N PRO A 160 19.78 4.82 8.37
CA PRO A 160 20.16 6.07 9.02
C PRO A 160 21.68 6.26 8.87
N VAL A 161 22.08 7.42 8.42
CA VAL A 161 23.52 7.77 8.40
C VAL A 161 23.95 7.88 9.85
N LEU A 162 24.60 6.84 10.36
CA LEU A 162 25.31 6.92 11.63
C LEU A 162 26.47 7.88 11.41
N CYS A 163 26.39 9.06 11.99
CA CYS A 163 27.46 10.03 11.99
C CYS A 163 28.67 9.45 12.73
N GLN A 164 29.62 8.87 11.98
CA GLN A 164 30.89 8.43 12.53
C GLN A 164 31.88 9.59 12.70
N ASP A 165 31.60 10.75 12.08
CA ASP A 165 32.42 11.95 12.22
C ASP A 165 31.57 13.14 12.72
N PRO A 166 31.73 13.58 13.97
CA PRO A 166 30.99 14.70 14.54
C PRO A 166 31.29 16.07 13.86
N LYS A 167 32.24 16.12 12.92
CA LYS A 167 32.58 17.33 12.15
C LYS A 167 31.99 17.37 10.75
N ALA A 168 31.29 16.33 10.31
CA ALA A 168 30.66 16.34 8.99
C ALA A 168 29.46 17.32 8.96
N PRO A 169 29.39 18.22 7.97
CA PRO A 169 28.42 19.33 7.94
C PRO A 169 26.96 18.90 7.74
N THR A 170 26.68 17.61 7.58
CA THR A 170 25.34 17.05 7.34
C THR A 170 24.83 16.15 8.46
N CYS A 171 25.54 16.10 9.59
CA CYS A 171 25.13 15.28 10.73
C CYS A 171 24.19 16.06 11.65
N THR A 172 22.91 15.73 11.67
CA THR A 172 21.99 16.12 12.73
C THR A 172 22.03 15.05 13.81
N PRO A 173 22.42 15.36 15.08
CA PRO A 173 22.37 14.37 16.14
C PRO A 173 20.93 13.93 16.37
N ALA A 174 20.72 12.61 16.57
CA ALA A 174 19.43 12.08 16.96
C ALA A 174 19.03 12.64 18.34
N PRO A 175 17.73 12.92 18.57
CA PRO A 175 17.22 13.39 19.84
C PRO A 175 17.34 12.35 20.95
#